data_686ca7613b10b5e1bae4d0f2a3be50eb
#
_entry.id   686ca7613b10b5e1bae4d0f2a3be50eb
#
_cell.length_a   1.000
_cell.length_b   1.000
_cell.length_c   1.000
_cell.angle_alpha   90.00
_cell.angle_beta   90.00
_cell.angle_gamma   90.00
#
_symmetry.space_group_name_H-M   'P 1'
#
loop_
_entity.id
_entity.type
_entity.pdbx_description
1 polymer ?
#
loop_
_entity_poly.entity_id
_entity_poly.type
_entity_poly.pdbx_seq_one_letter_code
_entity_poly.pdbx_strand_id
1 'polypeptide(L)'
;ELLHEHLMQLKKGGIIQMPVYSFSQYTREDRTVCIQPKDVIVLEGMLILHYPEIRELLDKSFYIEADEKIRVKRMVLRDVKERGRTVEGVIEQYKRDMKPMHDKFVKPLKEYADIIIDGNIEQNLVYNNVLKHLSKFHIIDEDLER
;
A
#
# COMPACT_ATOMS: atom_id res chain seq x y z
N GLU A 1 15.95 3.95 1.46
CA GLU A 1 17.00 4.45 0.56
C GLU A 1 16.54 4.34 -0.89
N LEU A 2 16.53 3.19 -1.55
CA LEU A 2 16.15 3.05 -2.96
C LEU A 2 14.74 3.59 -3.30
N LEU A 3 13.74 3.35 -2.45
CA LEU A 3 12.38 3.85 -2.66
C LEU A 3 12.35 5.39 -2.67
N HIS A 4 13.05 6.01 -1.74
CA HIS A 4 13.15 7.47 -1.68
C HIS A 4 13.83 8.04 -2.93
N GLU A 5 14.94 7.46 -3.36
CA GLU A 5 15.65 7.85 -4.59
C GLU A 5 14.75 7.76 -5.82
N HIS A 6 14.02 6.64 -5.96
CA HIS A 6 13.07 6.43 -7.06
C HIS A 6 11.93 7.47 -7.06
N LEU A 7 11.34 7.76 -5.90
CA LEU A 7 10.29 8.77 -5.80
C LEU A 7 10.80 10.16 -6.15
N MET A 8 11.97 10.52 -5.65
CA MET A 8 12.62 11.81 -6.00
C MET A 8 12.89 11.92 -7.49
N GLN A 9 13.32 10.82 -8.12
CA GLN A 9 13.58 10.79 -9.57
C GLN A 9 12.30 10.94 -10.38
N LEU A 10 11.23 10.21 -10.00
CA LEU A 10 9.92 10.32 -10.64
C LEU A 10 9.33 11.74 -10.50
N LYS A 11 9.41 12.36 -9.32
CA LYS A 11 8.94 13.73 -9.09
C LYS A 11 9.70 14.77 -9.94
N LYS A 12 10.92 14.48 -10.32
CA LYS A 12 11.73 15.32 -11.24
C LYS A 12 11.50 15.00 -12.74
N GLY A 13 10.55 14.13 -13.06
CA GLY A 13 10.28 13.71 -14.43
C GLY A 13 11.24 12.63 -14.97
N GLY A 14 12.06 12.03 -14.12
CA GLY A 14 12.99 10.98 -14.51
C GLY A 14 12.36 9.59 -14.53
N ILE A 15 12.93 8.69 -15.30
CA ILE A 15 12.52 7.28 -15.45
C ILE A 15 13.28 6.44 -14.41
N ILE A 16 12.61 5.48 -13.76
CA ILE A 16 13.24 4.56 -12.81
C ILE A 16 13.20 3.11 -13.28
N GLN A 17 14.11 2.30 -12.73
CA GLN A 17 14.13 0.85 -12.88
C GLN A 17 13.68 0.19 -11.57
N MET A 18 12.38 -0.09 -11.46
CA MET A 18 11.80 -0.68 -10.25
C MET A 18 12.18 -2.16 -10.16
N PRO A 19 12.79 -2.63 -9.04
CA PRO A 19 13.09 -4.04 -8.86
C PRO A 19 11.82 -4.88 -8.79
N VAL A 20 11.88 -6.09 -9.35
CA VAL A 20 10.81 -7.09 -9.20
C VAL A 20 11.15 -8.01 -8.02
N TYR A 21 10.14 -8.34 -7.23
CA TYR A 21 10.27 -9.22 -6.07
C TYR A 21 9.57 -10.56 -6.30
N SER A 22 10.27 -11.65 -6.05
CA SER A 22 9.73 -13.02 -6.09
C SER A 22 9.21 -13.42 -4.72
N PHE A 23 7.90 -13.55 -4.57
CA PHE A 23 7.30 -14.04 -3.33
C PHE A 23 7.55 -15.53 -3.06
N SER A 24 7.83 -16.32 -4.11
CA SER A 24 8.14 -17.74 -3.97
C SER A 24 9.59 -17.99 -3.53
N GLN A 25 10.51 -17.10 -3.94
CA GLN A 25 11.93 -17.21 -3.62
C GLN A 25 12.36 -16.28 -2.45
N TYR A 26 11.47 -15.41 -1.99
CA TYR A 26 11.73 -14.43 -0.92
C TYR A 26 12.92 -13.49 -1.22
N THR A 27 13.14 -13.15 -2.50
CA THR A 27 14.24 -12.29 -2.93
C THR A 27 13.84 -11.39 -4.10
N ARG A 28 14.68 -10.39 -4.40
CA ARG A 28 14.58 -9.62 -5.65
C ARG A 28 15.04 -10.49 -6.82
N GLU A 29 14.33 -10.35 -7.93
CA GLU A 29 14.75 -10.92 -9.21
C GLU A 29 15.82 -10.02 -9.85
N ASP A 30 16.57 -10.58 -10.82
CA ASP A 30 17.57 -9.82 -11.58
C ASP A 30 16.93 -8.81 -12.57
N ARG A 31 15.65 -8.98 -12.87
CA ARG A 31 14.91 -8.09 -13.77
C ARG A 31 14.32 -6.88 -13.03
N THR A 32 14.18 -5.80 -13.78
CA THR A 32 13.52 -4.59 -13.35
C THR A 32 12.34 -4.26 -14.26
N VAL A 33 11.46 -3.37 -13.80
CA VAL A 33 10.40 -2.77 -14.60
C VAL A 33 10.69 -1.29 -14.74
N CYS A 34 10.68 -0.82 -15.99
CA CYS A 34 10.82 0.59 -16.32
C CYS A 34 9.52 1.34 -15.95
N ILE A 35 9.61 2.28 -15.03
CA ILE A 35 8.48 3.16 -14.66
C ILE A 35 8.78 4.57 -15.13
N GLN A 36 7.88 5.08 -15.95
CA GLN A 36 7.91 6.48 -16.42
C GLN A 36 7.11 7.37 -15.44
N PRO A 37 7.51 8.64 -15.27
CA PRO A 37 6.74 9.59 -14.48
C PRO A 37 5.35 9.82 -15.08
N LYS A 38 4.38 10.07 -14.22
CA LYS A 38 3.01 10.40 -14.55
C LYS A 38 2.54 11.54 -13.65
N ASP A 39 1.48 12.23 -14.03
CA ASP A 39 0.88 13.33 -13.25
C ASP A 39 0.41 12.82 -11.86
N VAL A 40 -0.08 11.58 -11.81
CA VAL A 40 -0.45 10.92 -10.57
C VAL A 40 0.38 9.65 -10.39
N ILE A 41 1.02 9.53 -9.23
CA ILE A 41 1.79 8.35 -8.80
C ILE A 41 1.15 7.85 -7.52
N VAL A 42 0.65 6.61 -7.56
CA VAL A 42 0.11 5.94 -6.39
C VAL A 42 1.16 5.00 -5.80
N LEU A 43 1.52 5.26 -4.56
CA LEU A 43 2.42 4.40 -3.78
C LEU A 43 1.60 3.62 -2.75
N GLU A 44 1.73 2.29 -2.72
CA GLU A 44 1.06 1.46 -1.73
C GLU A 44 2.06 0.62 -0.91
N GLY A 45 1.76 0.41 0.35
CA GLY A 45 2.55 -0.45 1.23
C GLY A 45 2.30 -0.18 2.71
N MET A 46 2.44 -1.22 3.51
CA MET A 46 2.12 -1.17 4.96
C MET A 46 3.03 -0.22 5.76
N LEU A 47 4.25 0.01 5.31
CA LEU A 47 5.28 0.78 6.03
C LEU A 47 5.65 2.10 5.36
N ILE A 48 4.90 2.54 4.35
CA ILE A 48 5.19 3.78 3.63
C ILE A 48 5.27 4.96 4.59
N LEU A 49 4.28 5.10 5.47
CA LEU A 49 4.21 6.18 6.44
C LEU A 49 5.18 6.02 7.63
N HIS A 50 5.95 4.93 7.70
CA HIS A 50 6.95 4.74 8.74
C HIS A 50 8.16 5.65 8.57
N TYR A 51 8.52 5.97 7.33
CA TYR A 51 9.72 6.71 6.99
C TYR A 51 9.41 8.20 6.78
N PRO A 52 9.93 9.10 7.63
CA PRO A 52 9.70 10.55 7.51
C PRO A 52 10.03 11.08 6.12
N GLU A 53 11.17 10.66 5.57
CA GLU A 53 11.66 11.07 4.26
C GLU A 53 10.74 10.64 3.09
N ILE A 54 9.95 9.58 3.29
CA ILE A 54 8.93 9.19 2.30
C ILE A 54 7.67 10.05 2.49
N ARG A 55 7.24 10.29 3.75
CA ARG A 55 6.07 11.13 4.03
C ARG A 55 6.19 12.53 3.43
N GLU A 56 7.39 13.13 3.50
CA GLU A 56 7.68 14.46 2.95
C GLU A 56 7.53 14.54 1.42
N LEU A 57 7.59 13.41 0.74
CA LEU A 57 7.39 13.33 -0.72
C LEU A 57 5.94 13.13 -1.13
N LEU A 58 5.07 12.76 -0.20
CA LEU A 58 3.66 12.49 -0.51
C LEU A 58 2.84 13.79 -0.51
N ASP A 59 2.10 14.03 -1.57
CA ASP A 59 1.17 15.15 -1.64
C ASP A 59 -0.12 14.85 -0.86
N LYS A 60 -0.52 13.55 -0.80
CA LYS A 60 -1.60 13.05 0.02
C LYS A 60 -1.34 11.63 0.48
N SER A 61 -1.81 11.32 1.69
CA SER A 61 -1.67 10.01 2.29
C SER A 61 -2.98 9.50 2.86
N PHE A 62 -3.24 8.21 2.67
CA PHE A 62 -4.43 7.53 3.15
C PHE A 62 -4.04 6.36 4.04
N TYR A 63 -4.72 6.20 5.15
CA TYR A 63 -4.65 5.00 5.97
C TYR A 63 -5.99 4.26 5.88
N ILE A 64 -5.97 3.04 5.35
CA ILE A 64 -7.17 2.20 5.27
C ILE A 64 -7.24 1.37 6.53
N GLU A 65 -8.16 1.73 7.43
CA GLU A 65 -8.37 1.03 8.70
C GLU A 65 -9.43 -0.06 8.54
N ALA A 66 -9.10 -1.28 8.91
CA ALA A 66 -10.06 -2.38 8.93
C ALA A 66 -9.90 -3.21 10.20
N ASP A 67 -11.00 -3.77 10.68
CA ASP A 67 -11.03 -4.64 11.84
C ASP A 67 -10.09 -5.84 11.69
N GLU A 68 -9.45 -6.25 12.78
CA GLU A 68 -8.53 -7.37 12.78
C GLU A 68 -9.15 -8.63 12.16
N LYS A 69 -10.40 -8.95 12.51
CA LYS A 69 -11.11 -10.12 11.97
C LYS A 69 -11.25 -10.07 10.45
N ILE A 70 -11.54 -8.90 9.90
CA ILE A 70 -11.70 -8.70 8.46
C ILE A 70 -10.34 -8.79 7.77
N ARG A 71 -9.30 -8.15 8.31
CA ARG A 71 -7.94 -8.22 7.78
C ARG A 71 -7.42 -9.66 7.75
N VAL A 72 -7.59 -10.41 8.85
CA VAL A 72 -7.18 -11.83 8.93
C VAL A 72 -7.94 -12.67 7.92
N LYS A 73 -9.27 -12.52 7.82
CA LYS A 73 -10.09 -13.24 6.83
C LYS A 73 -9.60 -12.99 5.39
N ARG A 74 -9.39 -11.72 5.02
CA ARG A 74 -8.89 -11.35 3.68
C ARG A 74 -7.50 -11.93 3.41
N MET A 75 -6.61 -11.88 4.40
CA MET A 75 -5.27 -12.45 4.30
C MET A 75 -5.30 -13.97 4.09
N VAL A 76 -6.09 -14.69 4.88
CA VAL A 76 -6.24 -16.15 4.74
C VAL A 76 -6.75 -16.50 3.35
N LEU A 77 -7.82 -15.85 2.87
CA LEU A 77 -8.37 -16.10 1.55
C LEU A 77 -7.36 -15.89 0.43
N ARG A 78 -6.61 -14.79 0.49
CA ARG A 78 -5.57 -14.46 -0.50
C ARG A 78 -4.43 -15.49 -0.45
N ASP A 79 -3.87 -15.73 0.74
CA ASP A 79 -2.67 -16.55 0.89
C ASP A 79 -2.93 -18.04 0.56
N VAL A 80 -4.13 -18.52 0.82
CA VAL A 80 -4.55 -19.88 0.39
C VAL A 80 -4.73 -19.91 -1.12
N LYS A 81 -5.46 -18.94 -1.70
CA LYS A 81 -5.78 -18.95 -3.13
C LYS A 81 -4.58 -18.66 -4.03
N GLU A 82 -3.74 -17.69 -3.66
CA GLU A 82 -2.71 -17.14 -4.53
C GLU A 82 -1.31 -17.61 -4.21
N ARG A 83 -1.07 -18.09 -2.97
CA ARG A 83 0.26 -18.46 -2.48
C ARG A 83 0.37 -19.93 -2.08
N GLY A 84 -0.69 -20.73 -2.25
CA GLY A 84 -0.71 -22.16 -1.97
C GLY A 84 -0.49 -22.53 -0.50
N ARG A 85 -0.82 -21.61 0.44
CA ARG A 85 -0.62 -21.84 1.88
C ARG A 85 -1.83 -22.55 2.52
N THR A 86 -1.61 -23.17 3.67
CA THR A 86 -2.71 -23.72 4.47
C THR A 86 -3.32 -22.66 5.38
N VAL A 87 -4.61 -22.80 5.70
CA VAL A 87 -5.33 -21.90 6.63
C VAL A 87 -4.64 -21.85 7.99
N GLU A 88 -4.32 -23.04 8.52
CA GLU A 88 -3.67 -23.19 9.83
C GLU A 88 -2.32 -22.48 9.87
N GLY A 89 -1.48 -22.71 8.85
CA GLY A 89 -0.16 -22.09 8.75
C GLY A 89 -0.20 -20.56 8.64
N VAL A 90 -1.22 -20.01 7.93
CA VAL A 90 -1.43 -18.57 7.86
C VAL A 90 -1.86 -17.99 9.22
N ILE A 91 -2.81 -18.64 9.91
CA ILE A 91 -3.29 -18.20 11.23
C ILE A 91 -2.19 -18.27 12.27
N GLU A 92 -1.40 -19.35 12.29
CA GLU A 92 -0.28 -19.50 13.21
C GLU A 92 0.77 -18.40 13.02
N GLN A 93 1.21 -18.15 11.78
CA GLN A 93 2.14 -17.08 11.48
C GLN A 93 1.58 -15.71 11.83
N TYR A 94 0.27 -15.48 11.56
CA TYR A 94 -0.37 -14.22 11.93
C TYR A 94 -0.23 -13.95 13.44
N LYS A 95 -0.58 -14.91 14.28
CA LYS A 95 -0.53 -14.76 15.73
C LYS A 95 0.89 -14.58 16.25
N ARG A 96 1.84 -15.36 15.71
CA ARG A 96 3.22 -15.38 16.17
C ARG A 96 4.00 -14.12 15.75
N ASP A 97 3.88 -13.73 14.49
CA ASP A 97 4.75 -12.73 13.89
C ASP A 97 4.00 -11.45 13.46
N MET A 98 2.90 -11.62 12.70
CA MET A 98 2.30 -10.49 12.01
C MET A 98 1.52 -9.55 12.93
N LYS A 99 0.75 -10.11 13.87
CA LYS A 99 -0.03 -9.29 14.80
C LYS A 99 0.84 -8.40 15.68
N PRO A 100 1.87 -8.92 16.37
CA PRO A 100 2.77 -8.08 17.15
C PRO A 100 3.46 -7.00 16.33
N MET A 101 3.91 -7.33 15.10
CA MET A 101 4.55 -6.37 14.21
C MET A 101 3.57 -5.32 13.69
N HIS A 102 2.34 -5.72 13.35
CA HIS A 102 1.29 -4.78 12.98
C HIS A 102 0.99 -3.79 14.12
N ASP A 103 0.79 -4.30 15.34
CA ASP A 103 0.44 -3.45 16.48
C ASP A 103 1.57 -2.48 16.82
N LYS A 104 2.82 -2.90 16.65
CA LYS A 104 4.01 -2.09 16.93
C LYS A 104 4.35 -1.08 15.83
N PHE A 105 4.28 -1.49 14.57
CA PHE A 105 4.84 -0.70 13.46
C PHE A 105 3.80 -0.16 12.48
N VAL A 106 2.65 -0.82 12.31
CA VAL A 106 1.65 -0.41 11.31
C VAL A 106 0.54 0.43 11.94
N LYS A 107 -0.03 -0.05 13.04
CA LYS A 107 -1.15 0.61 13.70
C LYS A 107 -0.88 2.07 14.08
N PRO A 108 0.31 2.45 14.61
CA PRO A 108 0.59 3.85 14.93
C PRO A 108 0.69 4.76 13.70
N LEU A 109 0.91 4.21 12.50
CA LEU A 109 1.11 5.00 11.29
C LEU A 109 -0.12 5.78 10.86
N LYS A 110 -1.30 5.42 11.35
CA LYS A 110 -2.53 6.18 11.08
C LYS A 110 -2.46 7.62 11.57
N GLU A 111 -1.62 7.91 12.55
CA GLU A 111 -1.41 9.27 13.07
C GLU A 111 -0.67 10.18 12.08
N TYR A 112 0.02 9.59 11.11
CA TYR A 112 0.75 10.30 10.05
C TYR A 112 -0.03 10.40 8.73
N ALA A 113 -1.22 9.79 8.66
CA ALA A 113 -2.03 9.87 7.45
C ALA A 113 -2.89 11.14 7.45
N ASP A 114 -3.01 11.77 6.28
CA ASP A 114 -3.93 12.90 6.09
C ASP A 114 -5.39 12.48 6.23
N ILE A 115 -5.71 11.26 5.79
CA ILE A 115 -7.09 10.76 5.69
C ILE A 115 -7.14 9.30 6.14
N ILE A 116 -8.08 9.00 7.02
CA ILE A 116 -8.39 7.62 7.43
C ILE A 116 -9.66 7.19 6.70
N ILE A 117 -9.58 6.04 6.02
CA ILE A 117 -10.71 5.45 5.29
C ILE A 117 -11.13 4.15 5.97
N ASP A 118 -12.44 3.98 6.13
CA ASP A 118 -13.00 2.72 6.62
C ASP A 118 -12.82 1.60 5.59
N GLY A 119 -11.98 0.63 5.91
CA GLY A 119 -11.70 -0.56 5.11
C GLY A 119 -12.64 -1.73 5.40
N ASN A 120 -13.62 -1.58 6.32
CA ASN A 120 -14.60 -2.64 6.62
C ASN A 120 -15.72 -2.71 5.58
N ILE A 121 -15.94 -1.64 4.84
CA ILE A 121 -16.94 -1.52 3.79
C ILE A 121 -16.52 -2.24 2.50
N GLU A 122 -17.43 -2.33 1.55
CA GLU A 122 -17.16 -2.91 0.22
C GLU A 122 -16.05 -2.14 -0.52
N GLN A 123 -15.27 -2.86 -1.32
CA GLN A 123 -14.11 -2.31 -2.03
C GLN A 123 -14.48 -1.11 -2.92
N ASN A 124 -15.62 -1.16 -3.60
CA ASN A 124 -16.08 -0.06 -4.45
C ASN A 124 -16.36 1.23 -3.65
N LEU A 125 -16.87 1.08 -2.42
CA LEU A 125 -17.10 2.23 -1.54
C LEU A 125 -15.79 2.81 -1.01
N VAL A 126 -14.80 1.95 -0.70
CA VAL A 126 -13.44 2.39 -0.36
C VAL A 126 -12.85 3.20 -1.51
N TYR A 127 -12.94 2.67 -2.74
CA TYR A 127 -12.45 3.33 -3.94
C TYR A 127 -13.11 4.70 -4.16
N ASN A 128 -14.45 4.79 -4.08
CA ASN A 128 -15.18 6.04 -4.23
C ASN A 128 -14.81 7.07 -3.15
N ASN A 129 -14.57 6.63 -1.92
CA ASN A 129 -14.09 7.50 -0.85
C ASN A 129 -12.70 8.07 -1.16
N VAL A 130 -11.79 7.26 -1.68
CA VAL A 130 -10.46 7.74 -2.13
C VAL A 130 -10.62 8.75 -3.25
N LEU A 131 -11.39 8.44 -4.31
CA LEU A 131 -11.63 9.35 -5.43
C LEU A 131 -12.22 10.69 -4.99
N LYS A 132 -13.23 10.68 -4.13
CA LYS A 132 -13.84 11.89 -3.58
C LYS A 132 -12.84 12.79 -2.84
N HIS A 133 -11.83 12.22 -2.21
CA HIS A 133 -10.78 13.01 -1.59
C HIS A 133 -9.76 13.52 -2.61
N LEU A 134 -9.45 12.74 -3.64
CA LEU A 134 -8.52 13.14 -4.69
C LEU A 134 -9.10 14.24 -5.59
N SER A 135 -10.39 14.19 -5.95
CA SER A 135 -11.06 15.22 -6.75
C SER A 135 -11.06 16.59 -6.06
N LYS A 136 -11.21 16.64 -4.73
CA LYS A 136 -11.12 17.89 -3.96
C LYS A 136 -9.77 18.62 -4.07
N PHE A 137 -8.73 17.91 -4.47
CA PHE A 137 -7.38 18.46 -4.63
C PHE A 137 -7.02 18.76 -6.08
N HIS A 138 -7.99 18.72 -7.02
CA HIS A 138 -7.77 18.87 -8.46
C HIS A 138 -6.72 17.91 -9.04
N ILE A 139 -6.51 16.76 -8.38
CA ILE A 139 -5.57 15.74 -8.83
C ILE A 139 -6.20 14.86 -9.92
N ILE A 140 -7.53 14.81 -9.97
CA ILE A 140 -8.29 14.04 -10.97
C ILE A 140 -9.44 14.94 -11.42
N ASP A 141 -9.56 15.18 -12.73
CA ASP A 141 -10.74 15.84 -13.30
C ASP A 141 -11.98 14.97 -13.08
N GLU A 142 -13.14 15.62 -12.84
CA GLU A 142 -14.43 14.94 -12.59
C GLU A 142 -14.92 14.09 -13.79
N ASP A 143 -14.21 14.11 -14.92
CA ASP A 143 -14.57 13.40 -16.17
C ASP A 143 -14.20 11.91 -16.18
N LEU A 144 -13.71 11.32 -15.10
CA LEU A 144 -13.41 9.88 -15.00
C LEU A 144 -14.61 9.01 -14.60
N GLU A 145 -15.81 9.57 -14.55
CA GLU A 145 -17.07 8.83 -14.31
C GLU A 145 -17.78 8.36 -15.60
N ARG A 146 -17.05 8.23 -16.74
CA ARG A 146 -17.65 7.67 -17.97
C ARG A 146 -17.03 6.35 -18.40
#